data_af785a37049a7ee165310f2e93b7fc12
#
_entry.id   af785a37049a7ee165310f2e93b7fc12
#
_cell.length_a   1.000
_cell.length_b   1.000
_cell.length_c   1.000
_cell.angle_alpha   90.00
_cell.angle_beta   90.00
_cell.angle_gamma   90.00
#
_symmetry.space_group_name_H-M   'P 1'
#
loop_
_entity.id
_entity.type
_entity.pdbx_description
1 polymer ?
#
loop_
_entity_poly.entity_id
_entity_poly.type
_entity_poly.pdbx_seq_one_letter_code
_entity_poly.pdbx_strand_id
1 'polypeptide(L)'
;MSENKQFSNAIIILGLLLAIGMASAAFILGIQAKRAVAGQQSITVKGLAETPIKADSAEWQINIGVTADTQANALQNLQLERKVVEAFLAKQGFAVDDITADVETITPHYEEIFIKDTPRQVQKGFDAFQNVGVSSKDLAKITIANKAFLQLRVDNHPVTAQPPQFLVSDLETIKMSLIADATKNARARATEFVKQDGVKVGVMKSANQGAFYILPVGKSNDDADNSYGGVNDKSTIDKTARVVVTIVYNIE
;
A
#
# COMPACT_ATOMS: atom_id res chain seq x y z
N MET A 1 91.72 -0.97 6.81
CA MET A 1 91.03 -0.08 5.81
C MET A 1 89.94 -0.74 4.99
N SER A 2 89.78 -2.07 5.03
CA SER A 2 88.74 -2.81 4.24
C SER A 2 87.36 -2.91 4.94
N GLU A 3 87.33 -2.99 6.29
CA GLU A 3 86.05 -3.10 7.05
C GLU A 3 85.12 -1.89 6.91
N ASN A 4 85.68 -0.67 6.92
CA ASN A 4 84.90 0.54 6.81
C ASN A 4 84.19 0.69 5.43
N LYS A 5 84.77 0.10 4.38
CA LYS A 5 84.13 0.11 3.02
C LYS A 5 82.96 -0.87 2.93
N GLN A 6 83.09 -2.04 3.59
CA GLN A 6 82.01 -3.04 3.61
C GLN A 6 80.81 -2.50 4.42
N PHE A 7 81.01 -1.85 5.57
CA PHE A 7 79.96 -1.26 6.37
C PHE A 7 79.26 -0.11 5.64
N SER A 8 80.01 0.72 4.94
CA SER A 8 79.43 1.82 4.10
C SER A 8 78.58 1.26 2.96
N ASN A 9 78.99 0.22 2.27
CA ASN A 9 78.22 -0.41 1.21
C ASN A 9 76.95 -1.10 1.73
N ALA A 10 77.00 -1.71 2.91
CA ALA A 10 75.82 -2.31 3.52
C ALA A 10 74.75 -1.25 3.89
N ILE A 11 75.16 -0.09 4.40
CA ILE A 11 74.23 1.02 4.70
C ILE A 11 73.59 1.61 3.42
N ILE A 12 74.40 1.72 2.32
CA ILE A 12 73.88 2.19 1.04
C ILE A 12 72.86 1.22 0.46
N ILE A 13 73.13 -0.08 0.51
CA ILE A 13 72.22 -1.14 0.07
C ILE A 13 70.95 -1.15 0.91
N LEU A 14 71.05 -1.01 2.24
CA LEU A 14 69.90 -0.91 3.14
C LEU A 14 69.04 0.32 2.82
N GLY A 15 69.69 1.47 2.60
CA GLY A 15 68.99 2.68 2.20
C GLY A 15 68.24 2.57 0.87
N LEU A 16 68.89 1.89 -0.09
CA LEU A 16 68.29 1.66 -1.41
C LEU A 16 67.09 0.69 -1.36
N LEU A 17 67.20 -0.38 -0.55
CA LEU A 17 66.07 -1.32 -0.30
C LEU A 17 64.92 -0.62 0.41
N LEU A 18 65.21 0.22 1.41
CA LEU A 18 64.18 1.03 2.10
C LEU A 18 63.50 2.02 1.14
N ALA A 19 64.25 2.70 0.32
CA ALA A 19 63.70 3.63 -0.68
C ALA A 19 62.79 2.93 -1.69
N ILE A 20 63.19 1.75 -2.20
CA ILE A 20 62.38 0.92 -3.09
C ILE A 20 61.13 0.42 -2.38
N GLY A 21 61.26 -0.03 -1.11
CA GLY A 21 60.13 -0.46 -0.32
C GLY A 21 59.08 0.62 -0.06
N MET A 22 59.56 1.85 0.30
CA MET A 22 58.68 3.00 0.49
C MET A 22 58.02 3.49 -0.81
N ALA A 23 58.75 3.49 -1.91
CA ALA A 23 58.22 3.85 -3.24
C ALA A 23 57.15 2.85 -3.68
N SER A 24 57.37 1.55 -3.47
CA SER A 24 56.40 0.48 -3.78
C SER A 24 55.15 0.58 -2.92
N ALA A 25 55.33 0.84 -1.61
CA ALA A 25 54.19 1.04 -0.70
C ALA A 25 53.36 2.28 -1.07
N ALA A 26 54.00 3.40 -1.38
CA ALA A 26 53.33 4.63 -1.81
C ALA A 26 52.55 4.42 -3.12
N PHE A 27 53.12 3.67 -4.07
CA PHE A 27 52.49 3.34 -5.34
C PHE A 27 51.25 2.47 -5.15
N ILE A 28 51.34 1.44 -4.32
CA ILE A 28 50.22 0.54 -3.99
C ILE A 28 49.12 1.33 -3.30
N LEU A 29 49.47 2.14 -2.29
CA LEU A 29 48.49 2.98 -1.56
C LEU A 29 47.81 4.00 -2.50
N GLY A 30 48.57 4.60 -3.43
CA GLY A 30 48.03 5.52 -4.44
C GLY A 30 47.01 4.85 -5.37
N ILE A 31 47.31 3.64 -5.83
CA ILE A 31 46.35 2.86 -6.64
C ILE A 31 45.09 2.50 -5.83
N GLN A 32 45.25 2.06 -4.58
CA GLN A 32 44.12 1.71 -3.71
C GLN A 32 43.27 2.93 -3.37
N ALA A 33 43.89 4.07 -3.08
CA ALA A 33 43.18 5.32 -2.82
C ALA A 33 42.37 5.76 -4.04
N LYS A 34 42.96 5.66 -5.25
CA LYS A 34 42.26 5.98 -6.49
C LYS A 34 41.07 5.09 -6.77
N ARG A 35 41.18 3.78 -6.48
CA ARG A 35 40.08 2.82 -6.59
C ARG A 35 39.00 3.09 -5.55
N ALA A 36 39.35 3.45 -4.33
CA ALA A 36 38.39 3.77 -3.25
C ALA A 36 37.57 5.02 -3.61
N VAL A 37 38.16 6.04 -4.20
CA VAL A 37 37.46 7.26 -4.65
C VAL A 37 36.61 6.98 -5.89
N ALA A 38 37.09 6.22 -6.85
CA ALA A 38 36.31 5.83 -8.02
C ALA A 38 35.05 5.01 -7.64
N GLY A 39 35.13 4.17 -6.61
CA GLY A 39 33.97 3.41 -6.09
C GLY A 39 32.94 4.27 -5.35
N GLN A 40 33.17 5.57 -5.13
CA GLN A 40 32.23 6.49 -4.49
C GLN A 40 31.28 7.19 -5.48
N GLN A 41 31.62 7.22 -6.76
CA GLN A 41 30.73 7.79 -7.77
C GLN A 41 29.46 6.95 -7.90
N SER A 42 28.33 7.61 -7.80
CA SER A 42 27.03 6.92 -7.85
C SER A 42 25.97 7.79 -8.49
N ILE A 43 24.99 7.13 -9.11
CA ILE A 43 23.80 7.77 -9.65
C ILE A 43 22.56 7.25 -8.90
N THR A 44 21.70 8.16 -8.49
CA THR A 44 20.40 7.83 -7.90
C THR A 44 19.32 8.04 -8.95
N VAL A 45 18.54 7.00 -9.18
CA VAL A 45 17.43 7.03 -10.16
C VAL A 45 16.14 6.51 -9.53
N LYS A 46 15.02 7.06 -10.02
CA LYS A 46 13.69 6.52 -9.70
C LYS A 46 13.20 5.71 -10.90
N GLY A 47 12.79 4.47 -10.64
CA GLY A 47 12.08 3.61 -11.57
C GLY A 47 10.61 3.59 -11.26
N LEU A 48 9.78 3.56 -12.30
CA LEU A 48 8.34 3.49 -12.21
C LEU A 48 7.85 2.27 -13.01
N ALA A 49 6.88 1.56 -12.45
CA ALA A 49 6.09 0.59 -13.19
C ALA A 49 4.61 0.74 -12.84
N GLU A 50 3.77 0.58 -13.84
CA GLU A 50 2.32 0.61 -13.73
C GLU A 50 1.73 -0.56 -14.52
N THR A 51 0.66 -1.14 -14.00
CA THR A 51 -0.11 -2.17 -14.70
C THR A 51 -1.60 -1.98 -14.47
N PRO A 52 -2.43 -2.08 -15.51
CA PRO A 52 -3.87 -2.14 -15.32
C PRO A 52 -4.22 -3.45 -14.61
N ILE A 53 -5.08 -3.35 -13.62
CA ILE A 53 -5.62 -4.47 -12.85
C ILE A 53 -7.13 -4.33 -12.73
N LYS A 54 -7.79 -5.42 -12.38
CA LYS A 54 -9.23 -5.44 -12.18
C LYS A 54 -9.56 -6.09 -10.85
N ALA A 55 -10.53 -5.55 -10.13
CA ALA A 55 -11.07 -6.20 -8.95
C ALA A 55 -11.62 -7.59 -9.31
N ASP A 56 -11.41 -8.56 -8.44
CA ASP A 56 -11.84 -9.96 -8.60
C ASP A 56 -12.87 -10.38 -7.55
N SER A 57 -13.12 -9.51 -6.57
CA SER A 57 -14.11 -9.70 -5.53
C SER A 57 -14.70 -8.35 -5.11
N ALA A 58 -15.87 -8.40 -4.49
CA ALA A 58 -16.48 -7.23 -3.89
C ALA A 58 -17.11 -7.57 -2.54
N GLU A 59 -17.06 -6.61 -1.65
CA GLU A 59 -17.71 -6.64 -0.36
C GLU A 59 -18.72 -5.50 -0.27
N TRP A 60 -19.86 -5.79 0.33
CA TRP A 60 -20.90 -4.81 0.50
C TRP A 60 -21.52 -4.94 1.89
N GLN A 61 -21.68 -3.82 2.61
CA GLN A 61 -22.23 -3.80 3.95
C GLN A 61 -23.55 -3.06 3.99
N ILE A 62 -24.53 -3.71 4.59
CA ILE A 62 -25.87 -3.20 4.85
C ILE A 62 -26.01 -3.06 6.37
N ASN A 63 -26.41 -1.90 6.85
CA ASN A 63 -26.68 -1.64 8.25
C ASN A 63 -28.20 -1.59 8.46
N ILE A 64 -28.68 -2.32 9.46
CA ILE A 64 -30.05 -2.32 9.94
C ILE A 64 -30.06 -1.60 11.26
N GLY A 65 -30.94 -0.60 11.45
CA GLY A 65 -31.04 0.15 12.70
C GLY A 65 -32.50 0.42 13.05
N VAL A 66 -32.94 -0.07 14.22
CA VAL A 66 -34.31 0.08 14.70
C VAL A 66 -34.33 0.69 16.09
N THR A 67 -35.38 1.42 16.42
CA THR A 67 -35.63 1.98 17.74
C THR A 67 -36.97 1.44 18.29
N ALA A 68 -37.01 1.09 19.58
CA ALA A 68 -38.24 0.66 20.25
C ALA A 68 -38.22 1.04 21.73
N ASP A 69 -39.39 1.01 22.37
CA ASP A 69 -39.54 1.42 23.75
C ASP A 69 -38.84 0.50 24.74
N THR A 70 -38.66 -0.78 24.40
CA THR A 70 -37.99 -1.77 25.24
C THR A 70 -36.88 -2.48 24.45
N GLN A 71 -35.88 -2.94 25.18
CA GLN A 71 -34.80 -3.74 24.62
C GLN A 71 -35.29 -5.00 23.87
N ALA A 72 -36.28 -5.67 24.44
CA ALA A 72 -36.86 -6.87 23.82
C ALA A 72 -37.55 -6.56 22.49
N ASN A 73 -38.34 -5.48 22.44
CA ASN A 73 -39.00 -5.04 21.19
C ASN A 73 -37.99 -4.57 20.14
N ALA A 74 -36.93 -3.85 20.55
CA ALA A 74 -35.86 -3.43 19.64
C ALA A 74 -35.16 -4.65 19.00
N LEU A 75 -34.83 -5.65 19.79
CA LEU A 75 -34.22 -6.89 19.29
C LEU A 75 -35.18 -7.67 18.37
N GLN A 76 -36.46 -7.77 18.74
CA GLN A 76 -37.45 -8.45 17.90
C GLN A 76 -37.64 -7.75 16.55
N ASN A 77 -37.75 -6.42 16.56
CA ASN A 77 -37.87 -5.63 15.33
C ASN A 77 -36.63 -5.78 14.48
N LEU A 78 -35.42 -5.73 15.06
CA LEU A 78 -34.17 -5.95 14.36
C LEU A 78 -34.12 -7.31 13.65
N GLN A 79 -34.57 -8.38 14.32
CA GLN A 79 -34.59 -9.71 13.73
C GLN A 79 -35.63 -9.84 12.60
N LEU A 80 -36.72 -9.10 12.64
CA LEU A 80 -37.70 -9.04 11.55
C LEU A 80 -37.07 -8.31 10.32
N GLU A 81 -36.47 -7.18 10.54
CA GLU A 81 -35.82 -6.42 9.45
C GLU A 81 -34.63 -7.18 8.85
N ARG A 82 -33.87 -7.92 9.67
CA ARG A 82 -32.82 -8.81 9.19
C ARG A 82 -33.35 -9.83 8.20
N LYS A 83 -34.50 -10.48 8.50
CA LYS A 83 -35.12 -11.44 7.57
C LYS A 83 -35.51 -10.80 6.24
N VAL A 84 -35.94 -9.52 6.25
CA VAL A 84 -36.25 -8.77 5.03
C VAL A 84 -34.97 -8.57 4.21
N VAL A 85 -33.88 -8.17 4.83
CA VAL A 85 -32.57 -8.00 4.14
C VAL A 85 -32.06 -9.33 3.59
N GLU A 86 -32.13 -10.42 4.38
CA GLU A 86 -31.73 -11.76 3.93
C GLU A 86 -32.60 -12.24 2.74
N ALA A 87 -33.91 -12.03 2.79
CA ALA A 87 -34.81 -12.36 1.68
C ALA A 87 -34.52 -11.52 0.43
N PHE A 88 -34.21 -10.23 0.59
CA PHE A 88 -33.78 -9.38 -0.51
C PHE A 88 -32.48 -9.91 -1.14
N LEU A 89 -31.47 -10.23 -0.33
CA LEU A 89 -30.20 -10.76 -0.82
C LEU A 89 -30.37 -12.10 -1.54
N ALA A 90 -31.18 -12.99 -1.00
CA ALA A 90 -31.52 -14.26 -1.64
C ALA A 90 -32.22 -14.04 -2.99
N LYS A 91 -33.14 -13.07 -3.10
CA LYS A 91 -33.78 -12.67 -4.35
C LYS A 91 -32.79 -12.12 -5.40
N GLN A 92 -31.71 -11.46 -4.93
CA GLN A 92 -30.62 -11.01 -5.80
C GLN A 92 -29.63 -12.14 -6.17
N GLY A 93 -29.87 -13.37 -5.65
CA GLY A 93 -29.09 -14.56 -6.00
C GLY A 93 -27.83 -14.78 -5.17
N PHE A 94 -27.72 -14.16 -3.99
CA PHE A 94 -26.65 -14.46 -3.03
C PHE A 94 -26.96 -15.75 -2.26
N ALA A 95 -25.95 -16.61 -2.12
CA ALA A 95 -26.05 -17.80 -1.28
C ALA A 95 -25.94 -17.41 0.21
N VAL A 96 -26.46 -18.26 1.08
CA VAL A 96 -26.37 -18.02 2.53
C VAL A 96 -24.92 -17.92 2.99
N ASP A 97 -24.02 -18.68 2.38
CA ASP A 97 -22.58 -18.68 2.70
C ASP A 97 -21.85 -17.40 2.25
N ASP A 98 -22.45 -16.64 1.34
CA ASP A 98 -21.93 -15.33 0.90
C ASP A 98 -22.32 -14.20 1.86
N ILE A 99 -23.22 -14.48 2.82
CA ILE A 99 -23.81 -13.51 3.74
C ILE A 99 -23.25 -13.72 5.14
N THR A 100 -22.72 -12.69 5.74
CA THR A 100 -22.25 -12.67 7.12
C THR A 100 -23.05 -11.64 7.91
N ALA A 101 -23.38 -11.94 9.16
CA ALA A 101 -24.04 -10.99 10.04
C ALA A 101 -23.20 -10.79 11.29
N ASP A 102 -22.96 -9.53 11.64
CA ASP A 102 -22.29 -9.18 12.88
C ASP A 102 -23.20 -9.47 14.10
N VAL A 103 -22.63 -9.39 15.28
CA VAL A 103 -23.38 -9.48 16.52
C VAL A 103 -24.32 -8.27 16.66
N GLU A 104 -25.54 -8.50 17.13
CA GLU A 104 -26.50 -7.43 17.41
C GLU A 104 -25.99 -6.52 18.53
N THR A 105 -26.09 -5.21 18.31
CA THR A 105 -25.73 -4.21 19.31
C THR A 105 -26.98 -3.47 19.75
N ILE A 106 -27.19 -3.34 21.06
CA ILE A 106 -28.31 -2.63 21.63
C ILE A 106 -27.79 -1.54 22.57
N THR A 107 -28.27 -0.32 22.39
CA THR A 107 -27.90 0.84 23.22
C THR A 107 -29.14 1.60 23.67
N PRO A 108 -29.10 2.26 24.83
CA PRO A 108 -30.18 3.17 25.22
C PRO A 108 -30.33 4.31 24.21
N HIS A 109 -31.55 4.59 23.80
CA HIS A 109 -31.92 5.73 22.95
C HIS A 109 -32.24 6.94 23.80
N TYR A 110 -31.56 8.07 23.57
CA TYR A 110 -31.76 9.32 24.29
C TYR A 110 -32.26 10.39 23.35
N GLU A 111 -33.31 11.12 23.79
CA GLU A 111 -33.78 12.33 23.13
C GLU A 111 -33.47 13.55 23.99
N GLU A 112 -33.11 14.65 23.34
CA GLU A 112 -32.96 15.92 24.00
C GLU A 112 -34.33 16.63 24.12
N ILE A 113 -34.77 16.85 25.35
CA ILE A 113 -36.00 17.59 25.64
C ILE A 113 -35.67 18.87 26.40
N PHE A 114 -36.40 19.94 26.13
CA PHE A 114 -36.24 21.21 26.84
C PHE A 114 -37.20 21.31 28.01
N ILE A 115 -36.67 21.44 29.22
CA ILE A 115 -37.41 21.68 30.45
C ILE A 115 -37.03 23.06 30.95
N LYS A 116 -37.96 24.02 30.88
CA LYS A 116 -37.72 25.42 31.29
C LYS A 116 -36.45 25.98 30.60
N ASP A 117 -36.38 25.86 29.27
CA ASP A 117 -35.29 26.32 28.41
C ASP A 117 -33.92 25.65 28.70
N THR A 118 -33.91 24.63 29.49
CA THR A 118 -32.67 23.84 29.76
C THR A 118 -32.74 22.51 29.02
N PRO A 119 -31.80 22.19 28.13
CA PRO A 119 -31.75 20.90 27.44
C PRO A 119 -31.44 19.78 28.43
N ARG A 120 -32.19 18.70 28.35
CA ARG A 120 -31.95 17.46 29.11
C ARG A 120 -32.09 16.25 28.22
N GLN A 121 -31.17 15.32 28.39
CA GLN A 121 -31.22 14.03 27.74
C GLN A 121 -32.11 13.08 28.54
N VAL A 122 -33.16 12.56 27.92
CA VAL A 122 -34.09 11.60 28.53
C VAL A 122 -34.10 10.34 27.72
N GLN A 123 -33.91 9.20 28.38
CA GLN A 123 -34.04 7.90 27.72
C GLN A 123 -35.47 7.69 27.26
N LYS A 124 -35.63 7.41 25.96
CA LYS A 124 -36.94 7.18 25.31
C LYS A 124 -37.10 5.79 24.73
N GLY A 125 -36.13 4.93 24.96
CA GLY A 125 -36.16 3.58 24.44
C GLY A 125 -34.79 2.98 24.27
N PHE A 126 -34.68 2.12 23.26
CA PHE A 126 -33.44 1.43 22.89
C PHE A 126 -33.27 1.41 21.37
N ASP A 127 -32.06 1.64 20.93
CA ASP A 127 -31.63 1.44 19.55
C ASP A 127 -30.97 0.07 19.42
N ALA A 128 -31.35 -0.68 18.40
CA ALA A 128 -30.71 -1.93 18.06
C ALA A 128 -30.15 -1.86 16.61
N PHE A 129 -28.93 -2.32 16.45
CA PHE A 129 -28.19 -2.27 15.18
C PHE A 129 -27.57 -3.62 14.85
N GLN A 130 -27.49 -3.91 13.57
CA GLN A 130 -26.74 -5.05 13.05
C GLN A 130 -26.22 -4.74 11.65
N ASN A 131 -24.96 -5.12 11.37
CA ASN A 131 -24.41 -5.10 10.02
C ASN A 131 -24.59 -6.48 9.38
N VAL A 132 -24.99 -6.47 8.13
CA VAL A 132 -25.04 -7.65 7.25
C VAL A 132 -24.06 -7.41 6.12
N GLY A 133 -23.01 -8.21 6.08
CA GLY A 133 -21.97 -8.19 5.05
C GLY A 133 -22.29 -9.19 3.94
N VAL A 134 -22.00 -8.82 2.71
CA VAL A 134 -22.10 -9.70 1.53
C VAL A 134 -20.78 -9.68 0.80
N SER A 135 -20.23 -10.86 0.48
CA SER A 135 -19.02 -11.01 -0.31
C SER A 135 -19.31 -11.80 -1.58
N SER A 136 -18.80 -11.37 -2.72
CA SER A 136 -19.00 -12.09 -3.98
C SER A 136 -17.86 -11.84 -4.96
N LYS A 137 -17.54 -12.86 -5.76
CA LYS A 137 -16.67 -12.72 -6.94
C LYS A 137 -17.43 -12.21 -8.18
N ASP A 138 -18.75 -12.24 -8.14
CA ASP A 138 -19.59 -11.66 -9.18
C ASP A 138 -19.86 -10.19 -8.89
N LEU A 139 -18.98 -9.32 -9.42
CA LEU A 139 -19.03 -7.88 -9.25
C LEU A 139 -20.30 -7.24 -9.82
N ALA A 140 -20.81 -7.82 -10.92
CA ALA A 140 -22.04 -7.36 -11.56
C ALA A 140 -23.25 -7.60 -10.65
N LYS A 141 -23.32 -8.76 -9.99
CA LYS A 141 -24.37 -9.10 -9.03
C LYS A 141 -24.43 -8.08 -7.88
N ILE A 142 -23.30 -7.77 -7.26
CA ILE A 142 -23.25 -6.75 -6.19
C ILE A 142 -23.66 -5.37 -6.69
N THR A 143 -23.23 -4.98 -7.88
CA THR A 143 -23.60 -3.69 -8.48
C THR A 143 -25.10 -3.58 -8.72
N ILE A 144 -25.72 -4.66 -9.22
CA ILE A 144 -27.17 -4.74 -9.46
C ILE A 144 -27.92 -4.70 -8.13
N ALA A 145 -27.49 -5.49 -7.16
CA ALA A 145 -28.11 -5.55 -5.82
C ALA A 145 -28.04 -4.19 -5.12
N ASN A 146 -26.89 -3.49 -5.19
CA ASN A 146 -26.76 -2.15 -4.61
C ASN A 146 -27.73 -1.14 -5.23
N LYS A 147 -27.96 -1.22 -6.55
CA LYS A 147 -28.99 -0.38 -7.20
C LYS A 147 -30.40 -0.74 -6.76
N ALA A 148 -30.71 -2.04 -6.66
CA ALA A 148 -32.02 -2.51 -6.24
C ALA A 148 -32.30 -2.25 -4.75
N PHE A 149 -31.27 -2.08 -3.93
CA PHE A 149 -31.37 -1.80 -2.49
C PHE A 149 -32.21 -0.57 -2.16
N LEU A 150 -32.23 0.43 -3.05
CA LEU A 150 -33.03 1.64 -2.86
C LEU A 150 -34.51 1.31 -2.64
N GLN A 151 -35.02 0.21 -3.22
CA GLN A 151 -36.41 -0.20 -3.05
C GLN A 151 -36.74 -0.52 -1.59
N LEU A 152 -35.85 -1.15 -0.81
CA LEU A 152 -36.08 -1.41 0.62
C LEU A 152 -36.32 -0.10 1.38
N ARG A 153 -35.62 0.95 1.04
CA ARG A 153 -35.82 2.28 1.65
C ARG A 153 -37.13 2.94 1.23
N VAL A 154 -37.53 2.75 -0.02
CA VAL A 154 -38.83 3.23 -0.52
C VAL A 154 -39.97 2.49 0.20
N ASP A 155 -39.78 1.21 0.53
CA ASP A 155 -40.71 0.38 1.28
C ASP A 155 -40.69 0.65 2.81
N ASN A 156 -39.97 1.72 3.25
CA ASN A 156 -39.81 2.18 4.63
C ASN A 156 -39.07 1.21 5.57
N HIS A 157 -38.23 0.29 5.04
CA HIS A 157 -37.35 -0.48 5.89
C HIS A 157 -36.22 0.38 6.46
N PRO A 158 -35.90 0.25 7.76
CA PRO A 158 -34.88 1.05 8.45
C PRO A 158 -33.48 0.57 8.14
N VAL A 159 -33.08 0.59 6.87
CA VAL A 159 -31.82 0.05 6.37
C VAL A 159 -30.99 1.12 5.67
N THR A 160 -29.69 1.05 5.84
CA THR A 160 -28.70 1.85 5.12
C THR A 160 -27.62 0.95 4.53
N ALA A 161 -26.92 1.39 3.51
CA ALA A 161 -25.82 0.63 2.93
C ALA A 161 -24.65 1.53 2.62
N GLN A 162 -23.45 1.02 2.84
CA GLN A 162 -22.21 1.63 2.34
C GLN A 162 -22.09 1.35 0.84
N PRO A 163 -21.37 2.19 0.06
CA PRO A 163 -21.02 1.83 -1.30
C PRO A 163 -20.23 0.51 -1.31
N PRO A 164 -20.48 -0.39 -2.30
CA PRO A 164 -19.70 -1.62 -2.43
C PRO A 164 -18.21 -1.33 -2.57
N GLN A 165 -17.40 -2.16 -1.94
CA GLN A 165 -15.94 -2.13 -2.04
C GLN A 165 -15.47 -3.21 -3.01
N PHE A 166 -14.69 -2.82 -4.01
CA PHE A 166 -14.14 -3.74 -5.01
C PHE A 166 -12.67 -4.02 -4.68
N LEU A 167 -12.35 -5.29 -4.48
CA LEU A 167 -11.07 -5.75 -3.96
C LEU A 167 -10.31 -6.55 -5.01
N VAL A 168 -8.99 -6.57 -4.86
CA VAL A 168 -8.06 -7.39 -5.64
C VAL A 168 -7.37 -8.36 -4.70
N SER A 169 -7.53 -9.66 -4.91
CA SER A 169 -7.07 -10.69 -3.98
C SER A 169 -5.55 -10.92 -4.06
N ASP A 170 -4.95 -10.88 -5.27
CA ASP A 170 -3.54 -11.24 -5.49
C ASP A 170 -2.62 -10.02 -5.58
N LEU A 171 -2.71 -9.14 -4.58
CA LEU A 171 -1.91 -7.91 -4.55
C LEU A 171 -0.41 -8.17 -4.41
N GLU A 172 -0.01 -9.24 -3.74
CA GLU A 172 1.41 -9.52 -3.50
C GLU A 172 2.12 -9.95 -4.79
N THR A 173 1.51 -10.81 -5.59
CA THR A 173 2.06 -11.20 -6.90
C THR A 173 2.17 -9.99 -7.84
N ILE A 174 1.13 -9.15 -7.88
CA ILE A 174 1.13 -7.91 -8.68
C ILE A 174 2.26 -6.99 -8.22
N LYS A 175 2.41 -6.79 -6.94
CA LYS A 175 3.45 -5.95 -6.34
C LYS A 175 4.85 -6.44 -6.68
N MET A 176 5.10 -7.75 -6.56
CA MET A 176 6.41 -8.34 -6.91
C MET A 176 6.75 -8.17 -8.38
N SER A 177 5.78 -8.37 -9.28
CA SER A 177 5.95 -8.11 -10.70
C SER A 177 6.30 -6.65 -10.99
N LEU A 178 5.57 -5.72 -10.37
CA LEU A 178 5.81 -4.28 -10.54
C LEU A 178 7.17 -3.83 -10.00
N ILE A 179 7.63 -4.39 -8.88
CA ILE A 179 8.98 -4.12 -8.35
C ILE A 179 10.05 -4.54 -9.37
N ALA A 180 9.89 -5.72 -9.98
CA ALA A 180 10.82 -6.19 -11.00
C ALA A 180 10.85 -5.25 -12.22
N ASP A 181 9.70 -4.82 -12.71
CA ASP A 181 9.60 -3.93 -13.87
C ASP A 181 10.07 -2.51 -13.55
N ALA A 182 9.76 -1.97 -12.36
CA ALA A 182 10.28 -0.69 -11.90
C ALA A 182 11.81 -0.71 -11.75
N THR A 183 12.38 -1.83 -11.28
CA THR A 183 13.82 -2.01 -11.18
C THR A 183 14.49 -2.02 -12.56
N LYS A 184 13.90 -2.71 -13.54
CA LYS A 184 14.37 -2.67 -14.95
C LYS A 184 14.30 -1.25 -15.51
N ASN A 185 13.20 -0.53 -15.26
CA ASN A 185 13.02 0.85 -15.69
C ASN A 185 14.06 1.78 -15.05
N ALA A 186 14.33 1.63 -13.74
CA ALA A 186 15.38 2.40 -13.05
C ALA A 186 16.76 2.17 -13.70
N ARG A 187 17.12 0.90 -13.99
CA ARG A 187 18.40 0.59 -14.64
C ARG A 187 18.50 1.19 -16.05
N ALA A 188 17.43 1.11 -16.83
CA ALA A 188 17.38 1.72 -18.16
C ALA A 188 17.58 3.24 -18.10
N ARG A 189 16.92 3.91 -17.15
CA ARG A 189 17.09 5.36 -16.91
C ARG A 189 18.53 5.70 -16.48
N ALA A 190 19.10 4.93 -15.54
CA ALA A 190 20.48 5.12 -15.12
C ALA A 190 21.45 5.00 -16.31
N THR A 191 21.25 3.99 -17.16
CA THR A 191 22.06 3.78 -18.36
C THR A 191 21.98 4.96 -19.33
N GLU A 192 20.79 5.50 -19.55
CA GLU A 192 20.60 6.64 -20.45
C GLU A 192 21.24 7.91 -19.90
N PHE A 193 21.17 8.15 -18.58
CA PHE A 193 21.81 9.30 -17.95
C PHE A 193 23.35 9.29 -18.11
N VAL A 194 23.99 8.14 -17.93
CA VAL A 194 25.45 8.05 -17.97
C VAL A 194 26.01 7.89 -19.38
N LYS A 195 25.16 7.61 -20.37
CA LYS A 195 25.55 7.40 -21.77
C LYS A 195 26.27 8.59 -22.40
N GLN A 196 25.84 9.80 -22.03
CA GLN A 196 26.42 11.04 -22.56
C GLN A 196 27.84 11.29 -22.05
N ASP A 197 28.17 10.82 -20.84
CA ASP A 197 29.45 11.03 -20.18
C ASP A 197 30.48 9.92 -20.48
N GLY A 198 30.09 8.92 -21.29
CA GLY A 198 30.95 7.81 -21.68
C GLY A 198 31.29 6.81 -20.56
N VAL A 199 30.56 6.89 -19.43
CA VAL A 199 30.69 5.97 -18.28
C VAL A 199 29.61 4.91 -18.32
N LYS A 200 29.72 3.86 -17.46
CA LYS A 200 28.80 2.74 -17.41
C LYS A 200 28.12 2.64 -16.05
N VAL A 201 26.89 2.12 -16.05
CA VAL A 201 26.18 1.77 -14.81
C VAL A 201 26.76 0.48 -14.24
N GLY A 202 27.36 0.59 -13.08
CA GLY A 202 27.94 -0.53 -12.35
C GLY A 202 26.91 -1.29 -11.50
N VAL A 203 27.35 -1.80 -10.35
CA VAL A 203 26.52 -2.58 -9.43
C VAL A 203 25.55 -1.69 -8.65
N MET A 204 24.43 -2.30 -8.23
CA MET A 204 23.48 -1.66 -7.33
C MET A 204 24.09 -1.50 -5.93
N LYS A 205 24.12 -0.29 -5.41
CA LYS A 205 24.55 0.02 -4.02
C LYS A 205 23.43 -0.10 -3.01
N SER A 206 22.29 0.44 -3.37
CA SER A 206 21.10 0.38 -2.53
C SER A 206 19.84 0.44 -3.37
N ALA A 207 18.77 -0.15 -2.86
CA ALA A 207 17.43 -0.05 -3.42
C ALA A 207 16.45 0.24 -2.29
N ASN A 208 15.53 1.15 -2.55
CA ASN A 208 14.43 1.48 -1.65
C ASN A 208 13.14 1.41 -2.46
N GLN A 209 12.20 0.63 -1.98
CA GLN A 209 10.84 0.59 -2.51
C GLN A 209 10.04 1.73 -1.90
N GLY A 210 9.45 2.56 -2.75
CA GLY A 210 8.43 3.52 -2.35
C GLY A 210 7.08 2.85 -2.07
N ALA A 211 6.06 3.67 -1.87
CA ALA A 211 4.71 3.17 -1.62
C ALA A 211 4.14 2.40 -2.83
N PHE A 212 3.27 1.46 -2.54
CA PHE A 212 2.45 0.74 -3.52
C PHE A 212 1.09 1.42 -3.60
N TYR A 213 0.66 1.77 -4.81
CA TYR A 213 -0.58 2.47 -5.06
C TYR A 213 -1.51 1.62 -5.91
N ILE A 214 -2.78 1.62 -5.55
CA ILE A 214 -3.88 1.15 -6.38
C ILE A 214 -4.79 2.34 -6.61
N LEU A 215 -4.87 2.79 -7.85
CA LEU A 215 -5.55 4.03 -8.24
C LEU A 215 -6.70 3.72 -9.18
N PRO A 216 -7.77 4.53 -9.19
CA PRO A 216 -8.77 4.49 -10.24
C PRO A 216 -8.14 4.78 -11.60
N VAL A 217 -8.63 4.13 -12.66
CA VAL A 217 -8.17 4.41 -14.03
C VAL A 217 -8.41 5.88 -14.38
N GLY A 218 -7.40 6.55 -14.91
CA GLY A 218 -7.51 7.92 -15.41
C GLY A 218 -7.33 9.03 -14.36
N LYS A 219 -7.09 8.68 -13.09
CA LYS A 219 -6.65 9.68 -12.11
C LYS A 219 -5.12 9.76 -12.09
N SER A 220 -4.60 10.97 -12.29
CA SER A 220 -3.18 11.27 -12.11
C SER A 220 -2.86 11.53 -10.64
N ASN A 221 -1.60 11.34 -10.31
CA ASN A 221 -1.08 11.19 -8.95
C ASN A 221 -0.98 12.45 -8.08
N ASP A 222 -1.44 13.60 -8.48
CA ASP A 222 -1.19 14.83 -7.73
C ASP A 222 -1.73 14.78 -6.29
N ASP A 223 -2.75 13.92 -6.04
CA ASP A 223 -3.29 13.71 -4.69
C ASP A 223 -2.62 12.55 -3.92
N ALA A 224 -1.87 11.67 -4.59
CA ALA A 224 -1.29 10.47 -3.98
C ALA A 224 0.15 10.69 -3.44
N ASP A 225 0.87 11.69 -3.93
CA ASP A 225 2.25 11.98 -3.50
C ASP A 225 2.38 12.43 -2.03
N ASN A 226 1.26 12.85 -1.41
CA ASN A 226 1.23 13.27 -0.01
C ASN A 226 0.80 12.16 0.97
N SER A 227 0.50 10.94 0.50
CA SER A 227 0.07 9.84 1.37
C SER A 227 1.25 8.93 1.73
N TYR A 228 1.79 9.09 2.93
CA TYR A 228 2.74 8.13 3.52
C TYR A 228 2.03 6.77 3.67
N GLY A 229 2.45 5.78 2.88
CA GLY A 229 1.94 4.40 3.00
C GLY A 229 1.17 3.86 1.78
N GLY A 230 0.92 4.69 0.77
CA GLY A 230 0.20 4.28 -0.44
C GLY A 230 -1.32 4.52 -0.36
N VAL A 231 -1.97 4.46 -1.50
CA VAL A 231 -3.44 4.56 -1.65
C VAL A 231 -3.95 3.25 -2.22
N ASN A 232 -5.02 2.72 -1.62
CA ASN A 232 -5.73 1.55 -2.13
C ASN A 232 -7.17 1.95 -2.47
N ASP A 233 -7.43 2.22 -3.75
CA ASP A 233 -8.78 2.46 -4.23
C ASP A 233 -9.64 1.20 -4.11
N LYS A 234 -10.75 1.31 -3.40
CA LYS A 234 -11.76 0.26 -3.27
C LYS A 234 -13.08 0.61 -3.97
N SER A 235 -13.16 1.80 -4.59
CA SER A 235 -14.41 2.32 -5.15
C SER A 235 -14.66 1.91 -6.60
N THR A 236 -13.60 1.55 -7.35
CA THR A 236 -13.69 1.23 -8.78
C THR A 236 -13.36 -0.22 -9.06
N ILE A 237 -13.90 -0.76 -10.15
CA ILE A 237 -13.60 -2.12 -10.61
C ILE A 237 -12.28 -2.15 -11.38
N ASP A 238 -12.14 -1.25 -12.35
CA ASP A 238 -10.92 -1.12 -13.14
C ASP A 238 -9.98 -0.14 -12.45
N LYS A 239 -8.74 -0.58 -12.24
CA LYS A 239 -7.74 0.11 -11.42
C LYS A 239 -6.37 0.09 -12.10
N THR A 240 -5.46 0.90 -11.61
CA THR A 240 -4.04 0.87 -11.98
C THR A 240 -3.21 0.63 -10.74
N ALA A 241 -2.46 -0.46 -10.72
CA ALA A 241 -1.44 -0.70 -9.71
C ALA A 241 -0.14 -0.03 -10.12
N ARG A 242 0.55 0.62 -9.17
CA ARG A 242 1.74 1.43 -9.40
C ARG A 242 2.76 1.25 -8.28
N VAL A 243 4.03 1.14 -8.67
CA VAL A 243 5.18 1.12 -7.76
C VAL A 243 6.25 2.08 -8.25
N VAL A 244 6.87 2.78 -7.31
CA VAL A 244 8.09 3.56 -7.54
C VAL A 244 9.22 2.94 -6.73
N VAL A 245 10.39 2.74 -7.34
CA VAL A 245 11.61 2.32 -6.65
C VAL A 245 12.67 3.40 -6.80
N THR A 246 13.46 3.60 -5.75
CA THR A 246 14.64 4.47 -5.80
C THR A 246 15.88 3.60 -5.67
N ILE A 247 16.76 3.66 -6.67
CA ILE A 247 17.95 2.81 -6.73
C ILE A 247 19.19 3.66 -6.91
N VAL A 248 20.22 3.33 -6.17
CA VAL A 248 21.55 3.91 -6.29
C VAL A 248 22.46 2.89 -6.96
N TYR A 249 23.04 3.27 -8.08
CA TYR A 249 24.05 2.49 -8.80
C TYR A 249 25.43 3.13 -8.69
N ASN A 250 26.48 2.32 -8.67
CA ASN A 250 27.83 2.80 -8.95
C ASN A 250 27.93 3.24 -10.41
N ILE A 251 28.86 4.16 -10.69
CA ILE A 251 29.28 4.55 -12.03
C ILE A 251 30.71 4.05 -12.25
N GLU A 252 30.97 3.42 -13.40
CA GLU A 252 32.25 2.82 -13.77
C GLU A 252 32.73 3.34 -15.13
#